data_3f4cdeda4d77d80db8d22d599b721d6b
#
_entry.id   3f4cdeda4d77d80db8d22d599b721d6b
#
_cell.length_a   1.000
_cell.length_b   1.000
_cell.length_c   1.000
_cell.angle_alpha   90.00
_cell.angle_beta   90.00
_cell.angle_gamma   90.00
#
_symmetry.space_group_name_H-M   'P 1'
#
loop_
_entity.id
_entity.type
_entity.pdbx_description
1 polymer ?
#
loop_
_entity_poly.entity_id
_entity_poly.type
_entity_poly.pdbx_seq_one_letter_code
_entity_poly.pdbx_strand_id
1 'polypeptide(L)'
;LRLFLPKSFEKLTYCGLGPVESYVDKHRASYHGVFNSTPAEQQEDYIRPQENGSHYDCDYASLASDRAVLTAVGEKTFSFQASIYTQEELTAKAHNYELRPCGSTVFCIDYRQAGIGSASCGPMLLEKYQLKETEISFDVRLKPELL
;
A
#
# COMPACT_ATOMS: atom_id res chain seq x y z
N LEU A 1 8.73 2.47 5.75
CA LEU A 1 8.31 2.34 7.15
C LEU A 1 7.14 1.38 7.25
N ARG A 2 7.23 0.36 8.11
CA ARG A 2 6.15 -0.59 8.35
C ARG A 2 5.69 -0.50 9.80
N LEU A 3 4.38 -0.28 9.99
CA LEU A 3 3.73 -0.20 11.28
C LEU A 3 2.73 -1.35 11.44
N PHE A 4 2.59 -1.85 12.66
CA PHE A 4 1.58 -2.82 13.04
C PHE A 4 0.58 -2.13 13.98
N LEU A 5 -0.60 -1.85 13.47
CA LEU A 5 -1.68 -1.24 14.24
C LEU A 5 -2.61 -2.33 14.80
N PRO A 6 -3.30 -2.10 15.90
CA PRO A 6 -4.36 -2.98 16.36
C PRO A 6 -5.35 -3.30 15.24
N LYS A 7 -5.87 -4.53 15.18
CA LYS A 7 -6.85 -4.97 14.19
C LYS A 7 -8.05 -4.04 14.05
N SER A 8 -8.40 -3.31 15.12
CA SER A 8 -9.51 -2.35 15.12
C SER A 8 -9.31 -1.14 14.20
N PHE A 9 -8.09 -0.90 13.70
CA PHE A 9 -7.81 0.12 12.68
C PHE A 9 -8.18 -0.42 11.28
N GLU A 10 -9.46 -0.54 11.04
CA GLU A 10 -10.00 -1.19 9.83
C GLU A 10 -10.70 -0.24 8.85
N LYS A 11 -10.81 1.06 9.19
CA LYS A 11 -11.40 2.09 8.32
C LYS A 11 -10.26 2.82 7.62
N LEU A 12 -10.09 2.58 6.33
CA LEU A 12 -9.08 3.23 5.49
C LEU A 12 -9.70 4.40 4.73
N THR A 13 -9.06 5.55 4.76
CA THR A 13 -9.35 6.70 3.88
C THR A 13 -8.04 7.22 3.33
N TYR A 14 -7.96 7.44 2.02
CA TYR A 14 -6.76 7.99 1.39
C TYR A 14 -7.08 8.93 0.23
N CYS A 15 -6.16 9.83 -0.08
CA CYS A 15 -6.14 10.65 -1.28
C CYS A 15 -4.91 10.28 -2.10
N GLY A 16 -5.13 9.77 -3.30
CA GLY A 16 -4.08 9.27 -4.18
C GLY A 16 -4.64 8.53 -5.38
N LEU A 17 -3.82 7.77 -6.08
CA LEU A 17 -4.23 6.95 -7.21
C LEU A 17 -4.92 5.67 -6.75
N GLY A 18 -6.19 5.54 -7.10
CA GLY A 18 -7.04 4.41 -6.78
C GLY A 18 -8.24 4.30 -7.75
N PRO A 19 -9.30 3.50 -7.41
CA PRO A 19 -9.46 2.67 -6.21
C PRO A 19 -8.64 1.37 -6.20
N VAL A 20 -8.21 0.87 -7.36
CA VAL A 20 -7.40 -0.35 -7.49
C VAL A 20 -5.95 -0.07 -7.16
N GLU A 21 -5.17 -1.11 -6.86
CA GLU A 21 -3.75 -0.97 -6.60
C GLU A 21 -3.02 -0.20 -7.70
N SER A 22 -2.05 0.60 -7.31
CA SER A 22 -1.28 1.42 -8.24
C SER A 22 0.19 1.50 -7.83
N TYR A 23 1.06 1.52 -8.83
CA TYR A 23 2.52 1.53 -8.72
C TYR A 23 3.10 2.52 -9.73
N VAL A 24 4.37 2.85 -9.60
CA VAL A 24 5.07 3.73 -10.55
C VAL A 24 4.89 3.27 -12.00
N ASP A 25 4.89 1.97 -12.23
CA ASP A 25 4.81 1.32 -13.54
C ASP A 25 3.42 0.72 -13.87
N LYS A 26 2.48 0.75 -12.90
CA LYS A 26 1.12 0.22 -13.04
C LYS A 26 0.10 1.16 -12.39
N HIS A 27 -0.39 2.16 -13.11
CA HIS A 27 -1.36 3.11 -12.55
C HIS A 27 -2.38 3.66 -13.55
N ARG A 28 -2.41 3.17 -14.79
CA ARG A 28 -3.31 3.71 -15.83
C ARG A 28 -4.78 3.33 -15.63
N ALA A 29 -5.08 2.33 -14.83
CA ALA A 29 -6.43 1.97 -14.44
C ALA A 29 -6.95 2.81 -13.25
N SER A 30 -6.09 3.62 -12.64
CA SER A 30 -6.38 4.43 -11.47
C SER A 30 -6.56 5.90 -11.83
N TYR A 31 -7.28 6.64 -10.98
CA TYR A 31 -7.39 8.09 -11.06
C TYR A 31 -7.15 8.69 -9.67
N HIS A 32 -6.68 9.93 -9.63
CA HIS A 32 -6.45 10.62 -8.36
C HIS A 32 -7.77 11.05 -7.73
N GLY A 33 -7.99 10.67 -6.48
CA GLY A 33 -9.23 10.95 -5.76
C GLY A 33 -9.15 10.59 -4.29
N VAL A 34 -10.25 10.81 -3.58
CA VAL A 34 -10.42 10.38 -2.19
C VAL A 34 -11.23 9.10 -2.16
N PHE A 35 -10.68 8.09 -1.50
CA PHE A 35 -11.27 6.75 -1.42
C PHE A 35 -11.44 6.31 0.02
N ASN A 36 -12.51 5.56 0.26
CA ASN A 36 -12.77 4.89 1.54
C ASN A 36 -12.85 3.38 1.29
N SER A 37 -12.22 2.60 2.14
CA SER A 37 -12.12 1.15 2.03
C SER A 37 -11.73 0.53 3.39
N THR A 38 -11.35 -0.72 3.37
CA THR A 38 -10.76 -1.44 4.51
C THR A 38 -9.44 -2.08 4.11
N PRO A 39 -8.51 -2.34 5.04
CA PRO A 39 -7.27 -3.07 4.74
C PRO A 39 -7.50 -4.46 4.13
N ALA A 40 -8.63 -5.09 4.43
CA ALA A 40 -8.99 -6.40 3.87
C ALA A 40 -9.39 -6.29 2.40
N GLU A 41 -10.09 -5.21 2.01
CA GLU A 41 -10.52 -4.96 0.63
C GLU A 41 -9.37 -4.50 -0.28
N GLN A 42 -8.21 -4.15 0.28
CA GLN A 42 -7.03 -3.79 -0.50
C GLN A 42 -6.26 -5.00 -1.03
N GLN A 43 -6.65 -6.21 -0.60
CA GLN A 43 -6.00 -7.44 -1.04
C GLN A 43 -6.40 -7.77 -2.48
N GLU A 44 -5.39 -7.95 -3.34
CA GLU A 44 -5.57 -8.53 -4.67
C GLU A 44 -5.37 -10.05 -4.63
N ASP A 45 -6.34 -10.79 -5.16
CA ASP A 45 -6.35 -12.25 -5.12
C ASP A 45 -5.47 -12.88 -6.22
N TYR A 46 -4.19 -12.58 -6.20
CA TYR A 46 -3.22 -13.26 -7.04
C TYR A 46 -3.18 -14.75 -6.73
N ILE A 47 -3.17 -15.60 -7.76
CA ILE A 47 -3.13 -17.07 -7.61
C ILE A 47 -1.98 -17.49 -6.70
N ARG A 48 -0.79 -16.96 -6.96
CA ARG A 48 0.35 -17.05 -6.05
C ARG A 48 0.45 -15.73 -5.29
N PRO A 49 0.35 -15.77 -3.95
CA PRO A 49 0.47 -14.57 -3.15
C PRO A 49 1.78 -13.82 -3.41
N GLN A 50 1.68 -12.52 -3.45
CA GLN A 50 2.79 -11.59 -3.59
C GLN A 50 2.43 -10.29 -2.92
N GLU A 51 3.36 -9.37 -2.76
CA GLU A 51 3.08 -8.03 -2.32
C GLU A 51 2.12 -7.34 -3.29
N ASN A 52 1.08 -6.71 -2.76
CA ASN A 52 -0.02 -6.13 -3.54
C ASN A 52 -0.72 -5.02 -2.77
N GLY A 53 -1.71 -4.37 -3.38
CA GLY A 53 -2.55 -3.37 -2.73
C GLY A 53 -1.83 -2.06 -2.39
N SER A 54 -0.71 -1.74 -3.05
CA SER A 54 -0.08 -0.43 -2.92
C SER A 54 -0.88 0.64 -3.64
N HIS A 55 -0.85 1.87 -3.12
CA HIS A 55 -1.38 3.07 -3.77
C HIS A 55 -0.27 4.08 -3.97
N TYR A 56 -0.15 4.56 -5.20
CA TYR A 56 0.88 5.47 -5.65
C TYR A 56 0.34 6.91 -5.71
N ASP A 57 1.26 7.89 -5.61
CA ASP A 57 0.98 9.32 -5.74
C ASP A 57 -0.06 9.80 -4.72
N CYS A 58 0.15 9.44 -3.45
CA CYS A 58 -0.76 9.75 -2.36
C CYS A 58 -0.34 10.99 -1.58
N ASP A 59 -1.30 11.87 -1.30
CA ASP A 59 -1.12 13.04 -0.43
C ASP A 59 -1.23 12.63 1.05
N TYR A 60 -2.18 11.76 1.35
CA TYR A 60 -2.37 11.22 2.69
C TYR A 60 -3.01 9.83 2.67
N ALA A 61 -2.80 9.09 3.76
CA ALA A 61 -3.53 7.87 4.08
C ALA A 61 -3.84 7.82 5.58
N SER A 62 -5.08 7.49 5.92
CA SER A 62 -5.58 7.41 7.30
C SER A 62 -6.13 6.05 7.60
N LEU A 63 -5.76 5.49 8.73
CA LEU A 63 -6.38 4.32 9.31
C LEU A 63 -7.07 4.69 10.62
N ALA A 64 -8.33 4.32 10.76
CA ALA A 64 -9.15 4.64 11.91
C ALA A 64 -9.76 3.40 12.57
N SER A 65 -9.86 3.48 13.90
CA SER A 65 -10.70 2.66 14.76
C SER A 65 -11.88 3.50 15.26
N ASP A 66 -12.68 2.95 16.17
CA ASP A 66 -13.75 3.73 16.84
C ASP A 66 -13.21 4.70 17.92
N ARG A 67 -11.91 4.66 18.24
CA ARG A 67 -11.30 5.47 19.31
C ARG A 67 -10.14 6.33 18.86
N ALA A 68 -9.54 6.04 17.74
CA ALA A 68 -8.34 6.73 17.30
C ALA A 68 -8.18 6.68 15.79
N VAL A 69 -7.46 7.66 15.26
CA VAL A 69 -7.04 7.73 13.86
C VAL A 69 -5.54 7.92 13.81
N LEU A 70 -4.89 7.25 12.88
CA LEU A 70 -3.51 7.51 12.50
C LEU A 70 -3.49 7.95 11.04
N THR A 71 -3.06 9.17 10.78
CA THR A 71 -2.93 9.74 9.45
C THR A 71 -1.45 9.93 9.10
N ALA A 72 -1.04 9.39 7.95
CA ALA A 72 0.22 9.71 7.30
C ALA A 72 -0.03 10.79 6.25
N VAL A 73 0.72 11.90 6.31
CA VAL A 73 0.65 13.02 5.37
C VAL A 73 2.02 13.29 4.82
N GLY A 74 2.19 13.23 3.50
CA GLY A 74 3.45 13.55 2.85
C GLY A 74 3.65 15.07 2.68
N GLU A 75 4.88 15.54 2.71
CA GLU A 75 5.23 16.86 2.20
C GLU A 75 5.22 16.86 0.66
N LYS A 76 5.59 15.72 0.10
CA LYS A 76 5.38 15.35 -1.31
C LYS A 76 4.56 14.07 -1.33
N THR A 77 4.02 13.72 -2.48
CA THR A 77 3.29 12.45 -2.63
C THR A 77 4.19 11.24 -2.32
N PHE A 78 3.58 10.22 -1.76
CA PHE A 78 4.25 8.97 -1.34
C PHE A 78 3.41 7.76 -1.78
N SER A 79 3.90 6.57 -1.54
CA SER A 79 3.14 5.33 -1.68
C SER A 79 2.80 4.77 -0.32
N PHE A 80 1.65 4.11 -0.21
CA PHE A 80 1.30 3.35 0.98
C PHE A 80 0.64 2.01 0.63
N GLN A 81 0.63 1.12 1.60
CA GLN A 81 -0.12 -0.13 1.58
C GLN A 81 -0.78 -0.32 2.95
N ALA A 82 -2.03 -0.75 2.96
CA ALA A 82 -2.72 -1.19 4.16
C ALA A 82 -3.22 -2.62 3.95
N SER A 83 -2.80 -3.56 4.80
CA SER A 83 -3.07 -4.98 4.63
C SER A 83 -3.41 -5.66 5.95
N ILE A 84 -4.10 -6.79 5.89
CA ILE A 84 -4.29 -7.72 7.01
C ILE A 84 -3.24 -8.85 7.02
N TYR A 85 -2.35 -8.89 6.02
CA TYR A 85 -1.28 -9.86 5.87
C TYR A 85 0.08 -9.18 6.00
N THR A 86 1.07 -9.93 6.46
CA THR A 86 2.46 -9.47 6.42
C THR A 86 3.11 -9.88 5.09
N GLN A 87 4.17 -9.19 4.70
CA GLN A 87 4.95 -9.53 3.51
C GLN A 87 5.56 -10.93 3.62
N GLU A 88 5.93 -11.34 4.84
CA GLU A 88 6.45 -12.67 5.14
C GLU A 88 5.39 -13.74 4.90
N GLU A 89 4.13 -13.49 5.30
CA GLU A 89 3.02 -14.40 5.03
C GLU A 89 2.77 -14.53 3.52
N LEU A 90 2.70 -13.41 2.80
CA LEU A 90 2.52 -13.41 1.35
C LEU A 90 3.63 -14.18 0.62
N THR A 91 4.88 -14.03 1.07
CA THR A 91 6.04 -14.71 0.47
C THR A 91 6.06 -16.22 0.75
N ALA A 92 5.60 -16.62 1.93
CA ALA A 92 5.68 -18.01 2.40
C ALA A 92 4.63 -18.95 1.77
N LYS A 93 3.55 -18.40 1.19
CA LYS A 93 2.42 -19.18 0.68
C LYS A 93 2.52 -19.42 -0.83
N ALA A 94 2.09 -20.60 -1.24
CA ALA A 94 2.01 -20.96 -2.66
C ALA A 94 0.67 -20.54 -3.29
N HIS A 95 -0.39 -20.45 -2.49
CA HIS A 95 -1.74 -20.14 -2.97
C HIS A 95 -2.46 -19.16 -2.03
N ASN A 96 -3.33 -18.31 -2.58
CA ASN A 96 -4.07 -17.29 -1.83
C ASN A 96 -4.98 -17.87 -0.72
N TYR A 97 -5.59 -19.04 -0.94
CA TYR A 97 -6.42 -19.70 0.06
C TYR A 97 -5.66 -20.19 1.31
N GLU A 98 -4.33 -20.22 1.26
CA GLU A 98 -3.47 -20.59 2.40
C GLU A 98 -3.19 -19.40 3.32
N LEU A 99 -3.47 -18.17 2.87
CA LEU A 99 -3.15 -16.95 3.60
C LEU A 99 -3.88 -16.89 4.95
N ARG A 100 -3.16 -16.45 5.98
CA ARG A 100 -3.69 -16.24 7.33
C ARG A 100 -3.46 -14.79 7.76
N PRO A 101 -4.54 -14.06 8.12
CA PRO A 101 -4.39 -12.72 8.66
C PRO A 101 -3.50 -12.70 9.90
N CYS A 102 -2.63 -11.69 10.01
CA CYS A 102 -1.66 -11.58 11.11
C CYS A 102 -2.26 -11.10 12.44
N GLY A 103 -3.56 -10.75 12.46
CA GLY A 103 -4.22 -10.21 13.66
C GLY A 103 -3.97 -8.73 13.92
N SER A 104 -3.28 -8.05 13.03
CA SER A 104 -3.02 -6.62 13.05
C SER A 104 -3.36 -6.00 11.70
N THR A 105 -3.50 -4.69 11.65
CA THR A 105 -3.46 -3.94 10.40
C THR A 105 -2.01 -3.54 10.13
N VAL A 106 -1.46 -4.05 9.03
CA VAL A 106 -0.11 -3.71 8.56
C VAL A 106 -0.21 -2.45 7.72
N PHE A 107 0.50 -1.39 8.12
CA PHE A 107 0.52 -0.12 7.41
C PHE A 107 1.94 0.18 6.96
N CYS A 108 2.17 0.10 5.67
CA CYS A 108 3.44 0.43 5.04
C CYS A 108 3.36 1.82 4.42
N ILE A 109 4.42 2.60 4.61
CA ILE A 109 4.59 3.95 4.06
C ILE A 109 5.92 3.95 3.32
N ASP A 110 5.88 4.16 2.02
CA ASP A 110 7.01 4.00 1.12
C ASP A 110 7.20 5.24 0.27
N TYR A 111 8.44 5.52 -0.11
CA TYR A 111 8.74 6.59 -1.06
C TYR A 111 8.00 6.33 -2.38
N ARG A 112 8.24 5.18 -2.97
CA ARG A 112 7.60 4.67 -4.20
C ARG A 112 7.76 3.15 -4.23
N GLN A 113 6.91 2.49 -4.99
CA GLN A 113 7.01 1.06 -5.24
C GLN A 113 6.76 0.76 -6.71
N ALA A 114 7.55 -0.15 -7.28
CA ALA A 114 7.28 -0.75 -8.58
C ALA A 114 6.39 -1.99 -8.40
N GLY A 115 5.55 -2.26 -9.39
CA GLY A 115 4.73 -3.47 -9.41
C GLY A 115 5.59 -4.73 -9.47
N ILE A 116 5.17 -5.78 -8.79
CA ILE A 116 5.83 -7.07 -8.84
C ILE A 116 5.46 -7.77 -10.16
N GLY A 117 6.46 -8.35 -10.82
CA GLY A 117 6.30 -9.03 -12.09
C GLY A 117 6.39 -8.14 -13.33
N SER A 118 6.69 -6.86 -13.17
CA SER A 118 7.01 -5.98 -14.29
C SER A 118 8.18 -6.54 -15.10
N ALA A 119 8.04 -6.61 -16.43
CA ALA A 119 8.99 -7.22 -17.36
C ALA A 119 9.25 -8.74 -17.19
N SER A 120 8.46 -9.44 -16.38
CA SER A 120 8.65 -10.88 -16.13
C SER A 120 8.35 -11.75 -17.36
N CYS A 121 7.47 -11.31 -18.26
CA CYS A 121 7.12 -12.00 -19.52
C CYS A 121 7.07 -11.06 -20.73
N GLY A 122 7.88 -10.00 -20.72
CA GLY A 122 7.84 -9.00 -21.80
C GLY A 122 9.11 -8.16 -21.84
N PRO A 123 9.10 -7.08 -22.63
CA PRO A 123 10.24 -6.17 -22.71
C PRO A 123 10.47 -5.46 -21.38
N MET A 124 11.70 -5.02 -21.18
CA MET A 124 12.05 -4.18 -20.04
C MET A 124 11.17 -2.92 -19.99
N LEU A 125 10.86 -2.48 -18.77
CA LEU A 125 10.17 -1.22 -18.55
C LEU A 125 10.89 -0.05 -19.24
N LEU A 126 10.09 0.87 -19.78
CA LEU A 126 10.64 2.14 -20.23
C LEU A 126 11.34 2.84 -19.04
N GLU A 127 12.42 3.52 -19.33
CA GLU A 127 13.29 4.15 -18.34
C GLU A 127 12.54 5.04 -17.33
N LYS A 128 11.55 5.78 -17.80
CA LYS A 128 10.68 6.66 -16.99
C LYS A 128 9.81 5.95 -15.93
N TYR A 129 9.67 4.63 -16.03
CA TYR A 129 8.91 3.82 -15.07
C TYR A 129 9.80 2.97 -14.16
N GLN A 130 11.13 3.07 -14.32
CA GLN A 130 12.07 2.34 -13.49
C GLN A 130 12.44 3.17 -12.26
N LEU A 131 12.44 2.53 -11.09
CA LEU A 131 13.01 3.12 -9.87
C LEU A 131 14.52 2.90 -9.92
N LYS A 132 15.27 3.97 -10.15
CA LYS A 132 16.73 3.95 -10.30
C LYS A 132 17.45 4.76 -9.22
N GLU A 133 16.69 5.41 -8.35
CA GLU A 133 17.24 6.21 -7.27
C GLU A 133 18.09 5.35 -6.34
N THR A 134 19.35 5.71 -6.16
CA THR A 134 20.28 5.05 -5.24
C THR A 134 20.26 5.69 -3.86
N GLU A 135 19.81 6.94 -3.77
CA GLU A 135 19.62 7.68 -2.54
C GLU A 135 18.19 8.23 -2.49
N ILE A 136 17.48 7.93 -1.43
CA ILE A 136 16.08 8.33 -1.24
C ILE A 136 15.98 9.11 0.07
N SER A 137 15.39 10.30 0.00
CA SER A 137 14.97 11.09 1.16
C SER A 137 13.56 11.57 0.92
N PHE A 138 12.64 11.25 1.83
CA PHE A 138 11.28 11.76 1.82
C PHE A 138 10.77 11.91 3.25
N ASP A 139 9.86 12.86 3.44
CA ASP A 139 9.31 13.20 4.74
C ASP A 139 7.81 12.89 4.78
N VAL A 140 7.41 12.14 5.79
CA VAL A 140 6.01 11.84 6.10
C VAL A 140 5.73 12.18 7.55
N ARG A 141 4.70 12.99 7.77
CA ARG A 141 4.21 13.33 9.10
C ARG A 141 3.16 12.33 9.53
N LEU A 142 3.38 11.68 10.68
CA LEU A 142 2.38 10.84 11.33
C LEU A 142 1.59 11.69 12.34
N LYS A 143 0.27 11.67 12.21
CA LYS A 143 -0.67 12.40 13.10
C LYS A 143 -1.58 11.38 13.78
N PRO A 144 -1.29 10.98 15.03
CA PRO A 144 -2.23 10.23 15.85
C PRO A 144 -3.26 11.19 16.48
N GLU A 145 -4.53 10.79 16.47
CA GLU A 145 -5.64 11.55 17.04
C GLU A 145 -6.57 10.58 17.80
N LEU A 146 -7.09 11.02 18.96
CA LEU A 146 -8.15 10.33 19.69
C LEU A 146 -9.50 10.89 19.23
N LEU A 147 -10.48 10.01 19.06
CA LEU A 147 -11.86 10.34 18.69
C LEU A 147 -12.76 10.48 19.91
#